data_c638f886f6f14bac2ce064e707f395c5
#
_entry.id   c638f886f6f14bac2ce064e707f395c5
#
_cell.length_a   1.000
_cell.length_b   1.000
_cell.length_c   1.000
_cell.angle_alpha   90.00
_cell.angle_beta   90.00
_cell.angle_gamma   90.00
#
_symmetry.space_group_name_H-M   'P 1'
#
loop_
_entity.id
_entity.type
_entity.pdbx_description
1 polymer ?
#
loop_
_entity_poly.entity_id
_entity_poly.type
_entity_poly.pdbx_seq_one_letter_code
_entity_poly.pdbx_strand_id
1 'polypeptide(L)'
;MVMKEYPRLDERVYRETLPNGLTVMVLPRQGFSRKIAYFVTDFGAIHREFTMDGVAYQAPAGVAHYLEHKLFDMPGRDITGEFAALGAIPNAFTSYDMTAYYFSCTDRFADNLALLLEFV
;
A
#
# COMPACT_ATOMS: atom_id res chain seq x y z
N MET A 1 11.21 13.98 -10.36
CA MET A 1 11.51 12.52 -10.35
C MET A 1 13.01 12.31 -10.19
N VAL A 2 13.43 11.47 -9.26
CA VAL A 2 14.83 11.09 -9.00
C VAL A 2 14.98 9.61 -9.33
N MET A 3 16.07 9.25 -10.02
CA MET A 3 16.39 7.86 -10.33
C MET A 3 17.68 7.47 -9.59
N LYS A 4 17.66 6.32 -8.94
CA LYS A 4 18.82 5.71 -8.29
C LYS A 4 19.11 4.35 -8.95
N GLU A 5 20.34 4.16 -9.35
CA GLU A 5 20.82 2.94 -9.98
C GLU A 5 21.57 2.06 -8.97
N TYR A 6 21.33 0.76 -9.05
CA TYR A 6 21.99 -0.26 -8.24
C TYR A 6 22.71 -1.25 -9.18
N PRO A 7 23.90 -0.91 -9.70
CA PRO A 7 24.57 -1.67 -10.78
C PRO A 7 24.85 -3.14 -10.42
N ARG A 8 25.09 -3.45 -9.13
CA ARG A 8 25.34 -4.82 -8.68
C ARG A 8 24.10 -5.73 -8.76
N LEU A 9 22.92 -5.12 -8.80
CA LEU A 9 21.63 -5.84 -8.85
C LEU A 9 20.97 -5.70 -10.22
N ASP A 10 21.57 -4.90 -11.12
CA ASP A 10 20.97 -4.48 -12.39
C ASP A 10 19.57 -3.88 -12.19
N GLU A 11 19.42 -3.04 -11.15
CA GLU A 11 18.16 -2.46 -10.72
C GLU A 11 18.16 -0.94 -10.80
N ARG A 12 17.02 -0.36 -11.15
CA ARG A 12 16.77 1.08 -11.13
C ARG A 12 15.52 1.38 -10.34
N VAL A 13 15.63 2.33 -9.39
CA VAL A 13 14.50 2.81 -8.60
C VAL A 13 14.19 4.25 -9.01
N TYR A 14 12.98 4.49 -9.44
CA TYR A 14 12.45 5.83 -9.68
C TYR A 14 11.65 6.27 -8.47
N ARG A 15 11.91 7.49 -8.00
CA ARG A 15 11.21 8.09 -6.86
C ARG A 15 10.69 9.47 -7.22
N GLU A 16 9.45 9.74 -6.84
CA GLU A 16 8.82 11.06 -6.95
C GLU A 16 7.96 11.33 -5.73
N THR A 17 7.95 12.57 -5.25
CA THR A 17 6.98 13.03 -4.26
C THR A 17 5.96 13.89 -4.98
N LEU A 18 4.70 13.50 -4.89
CA LEU A 18 3.58 14.21 -5.50
C LEU A 18 3.23 15.49 -4.72
N PRO A 19 2.49 16.44 -5.31
CA PRO A 19 2.13 17.68 -4.62
C PRO A 19 1.35 17.51 -3.31
N ASN A 20 0.64 16.39 -3.16
CA ASN A 20 -0.08 16.02 -1.94
C ASN A 20 0.80 15.37 -0.86
N GLY A 21 2.12 15.26 -1.09
CA GLY A 21 3.07 14.66 -0.17
C GLY A 21 3.28 13.15 -0.33
N LEU A 22 2.47 12.47 -1.16
CA LEU A 22 2.65 11.03 -1.40
C LEU A 22 3.97 10.76 -2.12
N THR A 23 4.81 9.89 -1.55
CA THR A 23 6.01 9.40 -2.21
C THR A 23 5.69 8.14 -3.02
N VAL A 24 5.96 8.21 -4.32
CA VAL A 24 5.80 7.09 -5.26
C VAL A 24 7.19 6.54 -5.59
N MET A 25 7.33 5.22 -5.53
CA MET A 25 8.53 4.51 -5.97
C MET A 25 8.16 3.48 -7.03
N VAL A 26 8.94 3.41 -8.10
CA VAL A 26 8.73 2.45 -9.19
C VAL A 26 10.03 1.69 -9.45
N LEU A 27 9.92 0.38 -9.46
CA LEU A 27 10.99 -0.58 -9.75
C LEU A 27 10.62 -1.35 -11.03
N PRO A 28 11.01 -0.88 -12.23
CA PRO A 28 10.71 -1.62 -13.45
C PRO A 28 11.59 -2.86 -13.54
N ARG A 29 10.97 -4.02 -13.75
CA ARG A 29 11.68 -5.28 -14.00
C ARG A 29 11.24 -5.85 -15.34
N GLN A 30 12.12 -5.78 -16.31
CA GLN A 30 11.85 -6.35 -17.64
C GLN A 30 11.86 -7.88 -17.59
N GLY A 31 11.00 -8.51 -18.39
CA GLY A 31 10.90 -9.97 -18.46
C GLY A 31 10.03 -10.64 -17.39
N PHE A 32 9.50 -9.87 -16.44
CA PHE A 32 8.55 -10.38 -15.43
C PHE A 32 7.11 -10.03 -15.82
N SER A 33 6.24 -11.03 -15.88
CA SER A 33 4.81 -10.83 -16.12
C SER A 33 4.07 -10.36 -14.85
N ARG A 34 4.53 -10.81 -13.66
CA ARG A 34 3.92 -10.44 -12.38
C ARG A 34 4.26 -8.99 -12.02
N LYS A 35 3.24 -8.25 -11.65
CA LYS A 35 3.32 -6.87 -11.14
C LYS A 35 2.80 -6.85 -9.72
N ILE A 36 3.42 -6.03 -8.87
CA ILE A 36 3.01 -5.86 -7.46
C ILE A 36 2.95 -4.35 -7.18
N ALA A 37 1.92 -3.91 -6.48
CA ALA A 37 1.84 -2.57 -5.95
C ALA A 37 1.60 -2.61 -4.44
N TYR A 38 2.30 -1.76 -3.70
CA TYR A 38 2.14 -1.54 -2.28
C TYR A 38 1.66 -0.12 -2.01
N PHE A 39 0.67 0.04 -1.15
CA PHE A 39 0.39 1.28 -0.45
C PHE A 39 0.81 1.11 1.00
N VAL A 40 1.71 1.97 1.49
CA VAL A 40 2.30 1.84 2.82
C VAL A 40 2.01 3.10 3.62
N THR A 41 1.48 2.92 4.83
CA THR A 41 1.27 4.01 5.79
C THR A 41 2.33 3.94 6.89
N ASP A 42 2.81 5.09 7.33
CA ASP A 42 3.67 5.24 8.52
C ASP A 42 2.80 5.18 9.80
N PHE A 43 2.08 4.06 9.95
CA PHE A 43 1.22 3.78 11.10
C PHE A 43 1.20 2.28 11.38
N GLY A 44 1.75 1.87 12.50
CA GLY A 44 1.87 0.47 12.91
C GLY A 44 1.59 0.27 14.39
N ALA A 45 1.91 -0.89 14.91
CA ALA A 45 1.56 -1.32 16.27
C ALA A 45 2.13 -0.43 17.39
N ILE A 46 3.24 0.27 17.14
CA ILE A 46 3.90 1.16 18.09
C ILE A 46 3.21 2.52 18.21
N HIS A 47 2.45 2.95 17.19
CA HIS A 47 1.83 4.27 17.12
C HIS A 47 0.55 4.34 17.96
N ARG A 48 0.72 4.40 19.28
CA ARG A 48 -0.38 4.47 20.24
C ARG A 48 -0.72 5.89 20.66
N GLU A 49 0.23 6.80 20.54
CA GLU A 49 0.04 8.23 20.84
C GLU A 49 0.53 9.03 19.63
N PHE A 50 -0.34 9.87 19.06
CA PHE A 50 -0.02 10.69 17.91
C PHE A 50 -0.87 11.96 17.89
N THR A 51 -0.42 12.95 17.13
CA THR A 51 -1.16 14.18 16.89
C THR A 51 -1.55 14.26 15.42
N MET A 52 -2.83 14.53 15.16
CA MET A 52 -3.36 14.75 13.82
C MET A 52 -4.18 16.04 13.82
N ASP A 53 -3.89 16.95 12.89
CA ASP A 53 -4.54 18.26 12.78
C ASP A 53 -4.53 19.08 14.09
N GLY A 54 -3.43 18.97 14.86
CA GLY A 54 -3.27 19.66 16.15
C GLY A 54 -4.01 19.00 17.33
N VAL A 55 -4.70 17.88 17.12
CA VAL A 55 -5.40 17.12 18.16
C VAL A 55 -4.57 15.89 18.55
N ALA A 56 -4.36 15.71 19.86
CA ALA A 56 -3.69 14.53 20.39
C ALA A 56 -4.68 13.35 20.49
N TYR A 57 -4.23 12.20 20.00
CA TYR A 57 -4.98 10.94 20.05
C TYR A 57 -4.21 9.90 20.83
N GLN A 58 -4.95 9.08 21.57
CA GLN A 58 -4.42 7.89 22.22
C GLN A 58 -5.21 6.67 21.69
N ALA A 59 -4.51 5.76 21.03
CA ALA A 59 -5.07 4.57 20.44
C ALA A 59 -4.83 3.33 21.32
N PRO A 60 -5.81 2.43 21.46
CA PRO A 60 -5.59 1.14 22.09
C PRO A 60 -4.52 0.30 21.36
N ALA A 61 -3.92 -0.65 22.07
CA ALA A 61 -3.05 -1.63 21.43
C ALA A 61 -3.84 -2.42 20.37
N GLY A 62 -3.20 -2.64 19.20
CA GLY A 62 -3.79 -3.40 18.09
C GLY A 62 -4.68 -2.60 17.15
N VAL A 63 -4.84 -1.27 17.34
CA VAL A 63 -5.70 -0.44 16.49
C VAL A 63 -5.25 -0.46 15.02
N ALA A 64 -3.95 -0.43 14.75
CA ALA A 64 -3.43 -0.47 13.38
C ALA A 64 -3.83 -1.77 12.67
N HIS A 65 -3.70 -2.91 13.34
CA HIS A 65 -4.11 -4.22 12.82
C HIS A 65 -5.65 -4.31 12.67
N TYR A 66 -6.39 -3.75 13.60
CA TYR A 66 -7.85 -3.69 13.49
C TYR A 66 -8.30 -2.87 12.27
N LEU A 67 -7.67 -1.72 12.02
CA LEU A 67 -7.97 -0.89 10.86
C LEU A 67 -7.61 -1.61 9.55
N GLU A 68 -6.51 -2.37 9.51
CA GLU A 68 -6.14 -3.19 8.36
C GLU A 68 -7.29 -4.13 7.96
N HIS A 69 -7.85 -4.87 8.91
CA HIS A 69 -9.00 -5.74 8.64
C HIS A 69 -10.24 -4.95 8.20
N LYS A 70 -10.48 -3.79 8.84
CA LYS A 70 -11.68 -2.98 8.57
C LYS A 70 -11.69 -2.34 7.19
N LEU A 71 -10.55 -2.02 6.61
CA LEU A 71 -10.49 -1.48 5.25
C LEU A 71 -10.94 -2.51 4.20
N PHE A 72 -10.69 -3.80 4.42
CA PHE A 72 -11.23 -4.86 3.55
C PHE A 72 -12.71 -5.18 3.80
N ASP A 73 -13.23 -4.85 4.99
CA ASP A 73 -14.61 -5.10 5.41
C ASP A 73 -15.46 -3.84 5.22
N MET A 74 -15.53 -3.36 3.98
CA MET A 74 -16.37 -2.21 3.64
C MET A 74 -17.85 -2.60 3.57
N PRO A 75 -18.77 -1.82 4.19
CA PRO A 75 -20.19 -2.13 4.12
C PRO A 75 -20.71 -2.18 2.68
N GLY A 76 -21.28 -3.33 2.30
CA GLY A 76 -21.88 -3.53 0.97
C GLY A 76 -20.88 -3.78 -0.17
N ARG A 77 -19.58 -3.94 0.12
CA ARG A 77 -18.55 -4.26 -0.88
C ARG A 77 -17.68 -5.43 -0.44
N ASP A 78 -17.40 -6.33 -1.36
CA ASP A 78 -16.42 -7.40 -1.22
C ASP A 78 -15.14 -7.01 -1.95
N ILE A 79 -14.27 -6.26 -1.29
CA ILE A 79 -13.01 -5.76 -1.87
C ILE A 79 -12.14 -6.93 -2.38
N THR A 80 -12.08 -8.03 -1.63
CA THR A 80 -11.31 -9.22 -2.04
C THR A 80 -11.88 -9.84 -3.32
N GLY A 81 -13.20 -9.95 -3.41
CA GLY A 81 -13.88 -10.43 -4.61
C GLY A 81 -13.71 -9.49 -5.81
N GLU A 82 -13.69 -8.16 -5.59
CA GLU A 82 -13.43 -7.19 -6.65
C GLU A 82 -12.01 -7.35 -7.22
N PHE A 83 -10.97 -7.53 -6.39
CA PHE A 83 -9.62 -7.86 -6.87
C PHE A 83 -9.57 -9.19 -7.62
N ALA A 84 -10.24 -10.21 -7.11
CA ALA A 84 -10.30 -11.50 -7.78
C ALA A 84 -10.94 -11.39 -9.17
N ALA A 85 -12.00 -10.59 -9.32
CA ALA A 85 -12.64 -10.32 -10.62
C ALA A 85 -11.70 -9.58 -11.59
N LEU A 86 -10.75 -8.79 -11.08
CA LEU A 86 -9.69 -8.15 -11.85
C LEU A 86 -8.45 -9.03 -12.06
N GLY A 87 -8.48 -10.28 -11.61
CA GLY A 87 -7.37 -11.23 -11.75
C GLY A 87 -6.19 -10.96 -10.82
N ALA A 88 -6.42 -10.28 -9.71
CA ALA A 88 -5.40 -9.95 -8.73
C ALA A 88 -5.62 -10.68 -7.40
N ILE A 89 -4.54 -10.77 -6.63
CA ILE A 89 -4.53 -11.33 -5.27
C ILE A 89 -4.15 -10.19 -4.32
N PRO A 90 -5.11 -9.66 -3.53
CA PRO A 90 -4.82 -8.65 -2.53
C PRO A 90 -4.29 -9.28 -1.25
N ASN A 91 -3.57 -8.50 -0.47
CA ASN A 91 -3.18 -8.84 0.88
C ASN A 91 -2.79 -7.58 1.66
N ALA A 92 -2.61 -7.70 2.97
CA ALA A 92 -2.10 -6.64 3.81
C ALA A 92 -1.31 -7.22 4.97
N PHE A 93 -0.52 -6.40 5.64
CA PHE A 93 0.09 -6.73 6.92
C PHE A 93 0.31 -5.47 7.75
N THR A 94 0.24 -5.64 9.06
CA THR A 94 0.62 -4.63 10.05
C THR A 94 1.91 -5.05 10.73
N SER A 95 2.90 -4.15 10.71
CA SER A 95 4.18 -4.29 11.39
C SER A 95 4.26 -3.35 12.59
N TYR A 96 5.45 -3.21 13.17
CA TYR A 96 5.71 -2.34 14.32
C TYR A 96 5.45 -0.86 13.99
N ASP A 97 5.95 -0.41 12.86
CA ASP A 97 6.01 1.00 12.45
C ASP A 97 5.18 1.31 11.20
N MET A 98 4.65 0.30 10.51
CA MET A 98 3.92 0.48 9.27
C MET A 98 2.75 -0.48 9.12
N THR A 99 1.80 -0.10 8.27
CA THR A 99 0.80 -1.01 7.69
C THR A 99 0.91 -0.93 6.17
N ALA A 100 0.92 -2.08 5.52
CA ALA A 100 1.02 -2.18 4.08
C ALA A 100 -0.19 -2.91 3.50
N TYR A 101 -0.76 -2.34 2.44
CA TYR A 101 -1.82 -2.91 1.62
C TYR A 101 -1.25 -3.14 0.24
N TYR A 102 -1.47 -4.30 -0.36
CA TYR A 102 -0.88 -4.60 -1.65
C TYR A 102 -1.69 -5.61 -2.44
N PHE A 103 -1.42 -5.66 -3.73
CA PHE A 103 -1.92 -6.71 -4.61
C PHE A 103 -0.80 -7.21 -5.54
N SER A 104 -0.97 -8.42 -6.04
CA SER A 104 -0.20 -8.95 -7.17
C SER A 104 -1.11 -9.32 -8.31
N CYS A 105 -0.72 -9.01 -9.54
CA CYS A 105 -1.45 -9.35 -10.75
C CYS A 105 -0.49 -9.62 -11.91
N THR A 106 -1.00 -10.20 -13.00
CA THR A 106 -0.28 -10.32 -14.28
C THR A 106 -0.82 -9.36 -15.32
N ASP A 107 -2.09 -8.98 -15.21
CA ASP A 107 -2.81 -8.10 -16.12
C ASP A 107 -3.63 -7.05 -15.35
N ARG A 108 -4.23 -6.10 -16.06
CA ARG A 108 -5.14 -5.07 -15.52
C ARG A 108 -4.55 -4.31 -14.32
N PHE A 109 -3.24 -4.01 -14.38
CA PHE A 109 -2.53 -3.36 -13.27
C PHE A 109 -3.15 -2.00 -12.89
N ALA A 110 -3.53 -1.18 -13.89
CA ALA A 110 -4.10 0.13 -13.63
C ALA A 110 -5.45 0.06 -12.91
N ASP A 111 -6.32 -0.89 -13.29
CA ASP A 111 -7.62 -1.11 -12.64
C ASP A 111 -7.43 -1.57 -11.18
N ASN A 112 -6.52 -2.50 -10.97
CA ASN A 112 -6.17 -2.99 -9.64
C ASN A 112 -5.52 -1.90 -8.77
N LEU A 113 -4.68 -1.04 -9.35
CA LEU A 113 -4.10 0.09 -8.62
C LEU A 113 -5.17 1.13 -8.25
N ALA A 114 -6.10 1.42 -9.14
CA ALA A 114 -7.23 2.30 -8.83
C ALA A 114 -8.07 1.75 -7.68
N LEU A 115 -8.38 0.45 -7.69
CA LEU A 115 -9.11 -0.20 -6.61
C LEU A 115 -8.33 -0.14 -5.28
N LEU A 116 -7.00 -0.38 -5.30
CA LEU A 116 -6.16 -0.25 -4.10
C LEU A 116 -6.26 1.16 -3.52
N LEU A 117 -6.10 2.19 -4.35
CA LEU A 117 -6.11 3.59 -3.91
C LEU A 117 -7.51 4.10 -3.51
N GLU A 118 -8.56 3.38 -3.86
CA GLU A 118 -9.93 3.71 -3.48
C GLU A 118 -10.27 3.23 -2.06
N PHE A 119 -9.77 2.07 -1.66
CA PHE A 119 -10.18 1.49 -0.36
C PHE A 119 -9.21 1.79 0.81
N VAL A 120 -7.97 2.27 0.53
CA VAL A 120 -6.97 2.60 1.58
C VAL A 120 -7.04 4.02 2.12
#